data_fbbcb9f3e595a0a3b3d7a1f3581b980c
#
_entry.id   fbbcb9f3e595a0a3b3d7a1f3581b980c
#
_cell.length_a   1.000
_cell.length_b   1.000
_cell.length_c   1.000
_cell.angle_alpha   90.00
_cell.angle_beta   90.00
_cell.angle_gamma   90.00
#
_symmetry.space_group_name_H-M   'P 1'
#
loop_
_entity.id
_entity.type
_entity.pdbx_description
1 polymer ?
#
loop_
_entity_poly.entity_id
_entity_poly.type
_entity_poly.pdbx_seq_one_letter_code
_entity_poly.pdbx_strand_id
1 'polypeptide(L)'
;MHKLIEQKWFYKLFSLLLAIVLVAFVDNTQVNTNNQTKVQETASTEQSLKMALQVSVDTDKYYVTGYPSKVKVTLEGPNALVTSAVNTQNFRVYIDLSKLGVGSHQVLIKVSGLPSQVSCKLSQKSVKVNIQKRKSRTLPVQIGYNKNAVAQGYDIGTPTVSPETVEVTGAQSEVKAIDRVQAQLVVPNGSTETVRRNVLLAAYDAKGHQLNVVISPATARVTLPLSVSKKTVKLKLNASHGSSKKVYSLTAKEEKVTLYGQKEALKKISSLTLDVDLTDIKSSVTKSFRLPVPSGVAWISPGSVDVQIEVSDSNN
;
A
#
# COMPACT_ATOMS: atom_id res chain seq x y z
N MET A 1 -58.32 79.78 4.54
CA MET A 1 -56.83 79.52 4.42
C MET A 1 -56.27 79.78 3.02
N HIS A 2 -56.89 80.56 2.15
CA HIS A 2 -56.44 80.81 0.76
C HIS A 2 -55.72 82.16 0.51
N LYS A 3 -55.57 83.03 1.53
CA LYS A 3 -55.00 84.40 1.35
C LYS A 3 -53.45 84.47 1.67
N LEU A 4 -52.85 83.40 2.12
CA LEU A 4 -51.36 83.41 2.47
C LEU A 4 -50.47 83.02 1.28
N ILE A 5 -51.01 82.37 0.24
CA ILE A 5 -50.26 81.82 -0.89
C ILE A 5 -50.00 82.87 -1.99
N GLU A 6 -50.77 84.02 -2.01
CA GLU A 6 -50.65 85.10 -3.04
C GLU A 6 -49.65 86.21 -2.71
N GLN A 7 -49.06 86.22 -1.55
CA GLN A 7 -48.08 87.21 -1.19
C GLN A 7 -46.68 86.85 -1.79
N LYS A 8 -46.10 87.76 -2.56
CA LYS A 8 -44.80 87.68 -3.17
C LYS A 8 -43.68 87.32 -2.17
N TRP A 9 -43.90 87.56 -0.90
CA TRP A 9 -43.01 87.24 0.19
C TRP A 9 -42.99 85.71 0.51
N PHE A 10 -44.10 84.99 0.38
CA PHE A 10 -44.22 83.57 0.59
C PHE A 10 -43.39 82.75 -0.39
N TYR A 11 -43.39 83.14 -1.66
CA TYR A 11 -42.56 82.51 -2.68
C TYR A 11 -41.07 82.69 -2.43
N LYS A 12 -40.63 83.83 -1.89
CA LYS A 12 -39.28 84.08 -1.52
C LYS A 12 -38.84 83.21 -0.34
N LEU A 13 -39.72 83.07 0.67
CA LEU A 13 -39.42 82.23 1.85
C LEU A 13 -39.45 80.73 1.50
N PHE A 14 -40.38 80.33 0.60
CA PHE A 14 -40.41 78.92 0.11
C PHE A 14 -39.18 78.58 -0.77
N SER A 15 -38.75 79.50 -1.63
CA SER A 15 -37.55 79.35 -2.44
C SER A 15 -36.29 79.27 -1.57
N LEU A 16 -36.25 80.09 -0.51
CA LEU A 16 -35.09 79.98 0.45
C LEU A 16 -35.05 78.64 1.19
N LEU A 17 -36.23 78.13 1.62
CA LEU A 17 -36.36 76.88 2.30
C LEU A 17 -36.03 75.74 1.38
N LEU A 18 -36.47 75.80 0.12
CA LEU A 18 -36.11 74.79 -0.90
C LEU A 18 -34.60 74.79 -1.24
N ALA A 19 -33.99 75.95 -1.26
CA ALA A 19 -32.56 76.10 -1.46
C ALA A 19 -31.77 75.47 -0.28
N ILE A 20 -32.21 75.71 0.97
CA ILE A 20 -31.58 75.08 2.16
C ILE A 20 -31.73 73.60 2.14
N VAL A 21 -32.92 73.04 1.77
CA VAL A 21 -33.17 71.63 1.66
C VAL A 21 -32.32 71.00 0.56
N LEU A 22 -32.12 71.66 -0.58
CA LEU A 22 -31.27 71.25 -1.66
C LEU A 22 -29.74 71.21 -1.24
N VAL A 23 -29.30 72.27 -0.54
CA VAL A 23 -27.92 72.28 -0.03
C VAL A 23 -27.72 71.18 1.00
N ALA A 24 -28.64 70.99 1.95
CA ALA A 24 -28.57 69.92 2.92
C ALA A 24 -28.65 68.53 2.28
N PHE A 25 -29.40 68.36 1.19
CA PHE A 25 -29.45 67.11 0.42
C PHE A 25 -28.15 66.87 -0.34
N VAL A 26 -27.57 67.90 -0.94
CA VAL A 26 -26.29 67.81 -1.67
C VAL A 26 -25.14 67.55 -0.68
N ASP A 27 -25.09 68.24 0.46
CA ASP A 27 -24.09 67.95 1.49
C ASP A 27 -24.20 66.55 2.05
N ASN A 28 -25.42 66.07 2.28
CA ASN A 28 -25.66 64.68 2.76
C ASN A 28 -25.29 63.62 1.67
N THR A 29 -25.47 63.95 0.39
CA THR A 29 -24.99 63.07 -0.71
C THR A 29 -23.50 63.19 -0.93
N GLN A 30 -22.83 64.31 -0.68
CA GLN A 30 -21.37 64.41 -0.76
C GLN A 30 -20.67 63.72 0.41
N VAL A 31 -21.25 63.68 1.61
CA VAL A 31 -20.72 62.93 2.74
C VAL A 31 -20.76 61.41 2.47
N ASN A 32 -21.78 60.93 1.71
CA ASN A 32 -21.82 59.50 1.31
C ASN A 32 -20.93 59.18 0.11
N THR A 33 -20.53 60.19 -0.74
CA THR A 33 -19.61 59.91 -1.86
C THR A 33 -18.15 59.97 -1.44
N ASN A 34 -17.79 60.65 -0.34
CA ASN A 34 -16.43 60.63 0.19
C ASN A 34 -16.09 59.37 0.95
N ASN A 35 -17.05 58.47 1.21
CA ASN A 35 -16.78 57.12 1.74
C ASN A 35 -16.58 56.05 0.64
N GLN A 36 -16.59 56.43 -0.65
CA GLN A 36 -16.35 55.44 -1.75
C GLN A 36 -14.98 55.56 -2.40
N THR A 37 -14.08 56.36 -1.87
CA THR A 37 -12.63 56.25 -2.20
C THR A 37 -11.82 55.80 -0.98
N LYS A 38 -12.37 54.95 -0.11
CA LYS A 38 -11.50 53.92 0.46
C LYS A 38 -11.15 53.02 -0.71
N VAL A 39 -9.95 53.22 -1.25
CA VAL A 39 -9.17 52.18 -1.92
C VAL A 39 -9.55 50.92 -1.16
N GLN A 40 -10.28 50.01 -1.82
CA GLN A 40 -10.59 48.71 -1.30
C GLN A 40 -9.18 48.16 -0.94
N GLU A 41 -8.78 48.26 0.33
CA GLU A 41 -7.67 47.51 0.84
C GLU A 41 -8.03 46.09 0.45
N THR A 42 -7.44 45.61 -0.63
CA THR A 42 -7.62 44.25 -1.11
C THR A 42 -7.24 43.39 0.09
N ALA A 43 -8.25 42.81 0.71
CA ALA A 43 -8.09 42.06 1.94
C ALA A 43 -6.91 41.12 1.74
N SER A 44 -5.82 41.43 2.43
CA SER A 44 -4.62 40.59 2.38
C SER A 44 -4.97 39.29 3.08
N THR A 45 -4.69 38.18 2.44
CA THR A 45 -4.90 36.86 3.00
C THR A 45 -3.59 36.09 3.05
N GLU A 46 -3.48 35.23 4.03
CA GLU A 46 -2.34 34.33 4.20
C GLU A 46 -2.83 32.88 4.03
N GLN A 47 -2.24 32.13 3.10
CA GLN A 47 -2.54 30.72 2.89
C GLN A 47 -1.27 29.89 2.82
N SER A 48 -1.30 28.71 3.45
CA SER A 48 -0.19 27.78 3.48
C SER A 48 -0.48 26.51 2.69
N LEU A 49 0.48 26.07 1.88
CA LEU A 49 0.40 24.82 1.14
C LEU A 49 1.75 24.09 1.12
N LYS A 50 1.73 22.79 0.79
CA LYS A 50 2.96 22.00 0.60
C LYS A 50 3.26 21.86 -0.89
N MET A 51 4.37 22.44 -1.33
CA MET A 51 4.85 22.38 -2.72
C MET A 51 5.98 21.37 -2.87
N ALA A 52 6.01 20.65 -3.99
CA ALA A 52 7.13 19.78 -4.34
C ALA A 52 8.41 20.63 -4.54
N LEU A 53 9.52 20.20 -3.95
CA LEU A 53 10.81 20.84 -4.14
C LEU A 53 11.46 20.28 -5.42
N GLN A 54 11.57 21.11 -6.46
CA GLN A 54 12.21 20.75 -7.71
C GLN A 54 13.73 20.93 -7.59
N VAL A 55 14.47 20.01 -8.21
CA VAL A 55 15.94 20.06 -8.24
C VAL A 55 16.40 20.30 -9.67
N SER A 56 17.10 21.40 -9.89
CA SER A 56 17.75 21.71 -11.16
C SER A 56 19.20 21.21 -11.14
N VAL A 57 19.45 20.09 -11.81
CA VAL A 57 20.78 19.44 -11.91
C VAL A 57 20.86 18.64 -13.21
N ASP A 58 22.06 18.34 -13.68
CA ASP A 58 22.28 17.37 -14.76
C ASP A 58 21.98 15.96 -14.24
N THR A 59 20.74 15.49 -14.47
CA THR A 59 20.25 14.20 -13.97
C THR A 59 20.89 13.00 -14.65
N ASP A 60 21.60 13.19 -15.77
CA ASP A 60 22.31 12.10 -16.45
C ASP A 60 23.64 11.78 -15.76
N LYS A 61 24.25 12.80 -15.15
CA LYS A 61 25.53 12.69 -14.46
C LYS A 61 25.42 12.56 -12.95
N TYR A 62 24.41 13.21 -12.35
CA TYR A 62 24.33 13.37 -10.90
C TYR A 62 23.03 12.82 -10.34
N TYR A 63 23.13 12.32 -9.13
CA TYR A 63 22.03 11.90 -8.28
C TYR A 63 22.09 12.69 -6.97
N VAL A 64 20.97 13.29 -6.57
CA VAL A 64 20.93 14.20 -5.41
C VAL A 64 20.08 13.57 -4.31
N THR A 65 20.60 13.58 -3.09
CA THR A 65 19.94 13.08 -1.89
C THR A 65 19.95 14.10 -0.77
N GLY A 66 19.18 13.87 0.31
CA GLY A 66 19.22 14.67 1.53
C GLY A 66 18.27 15.87 1.57
N TYR A 67 17.46 16.09 0.53
CA TYR A 67 16.46 17.15 0.52
C TYR A 67 15.04 16.61 0.74
N PRO A 68 14.12 17.41 1.32
CA PRO A 68 12.73 16.97 1.49
C PRO A 68 11.99 17.01 0.15
N SER A 69 11.12 16.05 -0.09
CA SER A 69 10.30 16.00 -1.32
C SER A 69 9.30 17.17 -1.43
N LYS A 70 8.87 17.72 -0.28
CA LYS A 70 7.92 18.84 -0.21
C LYS A 70 8.37 19.87 0.83
N VAL A 71 8.10 21.15 0.54
CA VAL A 71 8.35 22.27 1.44
C VAL A 71 7.03 23.00 1.71
N LYS A 72 6.79 23.40 2.96
CA LYS A 72 5.64 24.24 3.31
C LYS A 72 5.94 25.68 2.87
N VAL A 73 5.04 26.21 2.07
CA VAL A 73 5.06 27.55 1.51
C VAL A 73 3.88 28.31 2.06
N THR A 74 4.09 29.52 2.52
CA THR A 74 3.03 30.43 2.96
C THR A 74 3.03 31.62 2.02
N LEU A 75 1.89 31.83 1.33
CA LEU A 75 1.65 32.94 0.42
C LEU A 75 0.86 34.02 1.13
N GLU A 76 1.26 35.27 0.97
CA GLU A 76 0.60 36.44 1.56
C GLU A 76 0.42 37.53 0.51
N GLY A 77 -0.77 38.11 0.38
CA GLY A 77 -1.09 39.14 -0.60
C GLY A 77 -2.60 39.26 -0.84
N PRO A 78 -3.02 39.96 -1.93
CA PRO A 78 -4.41 40.12 -2.29
C PRO A 78 -5.12 38.79 -2.43
N ASN A 79 -6.32 38.66 -1.81
CA ASN A 79 -7.04 37.39 -1.70
C ASN A 79 -7.25 36.68 -3.05
N ALA A 80 -7.63 37.41 -4.09
CA ALA A 80 -7.87 36.82 -5.42
C ALA A 80 -6.58 36.19 -6.01
N LEU A 81 -5.42 36.85 -5.84
CA LEU A 81 -4.13 36.37 -6.36
C LEU A 81 -3.61 35.18 -5.54
N VAL A 82 -3.72 35.24 -4.21
CA VAL A 82 -3.30 34.14 -3.33
C VAL A 82 -4.17 32.92 -3.59
N THR A 83 -5.50 33.06 -3.64
CA THR A 83 -6.42 31.96 -3.93
C THR A 83 -6.16 31.36 -5.32
N SER A 84 -5.93 32.18 -6.33
CA SER A 84 -5.56 31.74 -7.67
C SER A 84 -4.25 30.93 -7.65
N ALA A 85 -3.19 31.47 -7.01
CA ALA A 85 -1.90 30.80 -6.92
C ALA A 85 -1.96 29.46 -6.19
N VAL A 86 -2.76 29.36 -5.10
CA VAL A 86 -2.96 28.13 -4.34
C VAL A 86 -3.71 27.06 -5.15
N ASN A 87 -4.75 27.48 -5.89
CA ASN A 87 -5.60 26.55 -6.67
C ASN A 87 -4.90 26.07 -7.95
N THR A 88 -4.21 26.98 -8.66
CA THR A 88 -3.54 26.64 -9.91
C THR A 88 -2.14 26.05 -9.70
N GLN A 89 -1.50 26.36 -8.55
CA GLN A 89 -0.11 25.99 -8.23
C GLN A 89 0.87 26.36 -9.38
N ASN A 90 0.59 27.43 -10.10
CA ASN A 90 1.35 27.83 -11.29
C ASN A 90 2.64 28.61 -10.90
N PHE A 91 3.33 28.13 -9.87
CA PHE A 91 4.63 28.63 -9.43
C PHE A 91 5.54 27.47 -9.04
N ARG A 92 6.85 27.67 -9.02
CA ARG A 92 7.83 26.63 -8.75
C ARG A 92 8.63 26.96 -7.50
N VAL A 93 8.84 25.92 -6.68
CA VAL A 93 9.79 25.96 -5.55
C VAL A 93 10.96 25.05 -5.94
N TYR A 94 12.16 25.59 -6.03
CA TYR A 94 13.29 24.84 -6.56
C TYR A 94 14.62 25.20 -5.91
N ILE A 95 15.57 24.28 -6.06
CA ILE A 95 17.00 24.50 -5.77
C ILE A 95 17.79 24.34 -7.06
N ASP A 96 18.76 25.22 -7.25
CA ASP A 96 19.65 25.24 -8.42
C ASP A 96 21.02 24.69 -8.04
N LEU A 97 21.34 23.52 -8.58
CA LEU A 97 22.58 22.79 -8.35
C LEU A 97 23.49 22.78 -9.59
N SER A 98 23.10 23.46 -10.67
CA SER A 98 23.77 23.38 -11.99
C SER A 98 25.24 23.76 -11.94
N LYS A 99 25.65 24.63 -10.98
CA LYS A 99 27.02 25.10 -10.81
C LYS A 99 27.79 24.39 -9.70
N LEU A 100 27.16 23.38 -9.04
CA LEU A 100 27.76 22.66 -7.91
C LEU A 100 28.30 21.30 -8.37
N GLY A 101 29.47 20.94 -7.83
CA GLY A 101 30.08 19.64 -8.03
C GLY A 101 29.61 18.59 -7.03
N VAL A 102 30.19 17.40 -7.09
CA VAL A 102 29.97 16.29 -6.13
C VAL A 102 30.34 16.74 -4.71
N GLY A 103 29.52 16.40 -3.73
CA GLY A 103 29.72 16.70 -2.32
C GLY A 103 28.44 17.14 -1.61
N SER A 104 28.62 17.54 -0.35
CA SER A 104 27.53 18.04 0.50
C SER A 104 27.49 19.57 0.43
N HIS A 105 26.35 20.11 0.04
CA HIS A 105 26.15 21.55 -0.14
C HIS A 105 24.92 22.03 0.62
N GLN A 106 25.00 23.26 1.17
CA GLN A 106 23.81 23.94 1.70
C GLN A 106 23.34 24.94 0.64
N VAL A 107 22.11 24.77 0.16
CA VAL A 107 21.58 25.51 -0.99
C VAL A 107 20.32 26.25 -0.61
N LEU A 108 20.17 27.50 -1.08
CA LEU A 108 18.96 28.29 -0.87
C LEU A 108 17.81 27.77 -1.75
N ILE A 109 16.62 27.69 -1.15
CA ILE A 109 15.40 27.40 -1.89
C ILE A 109 14.94 28.70 -2.56
N LYS A 110 14.64 28.60 -3.85
CA LYS A 110 14.14 29.70 -4.69
C LYS A 110 12.68 29.43 -5.07
N VAL A 111 11.93 30.54 -5.24
CA VAL A 111 10.55 30.49 -5.73
C VAL A 111 10.48 31.34 -6.99
N SER A 112 9.77 30.88 -8.01
CA SER A 112 9.55 31.61 -9.25
C SER A 112 8.14 31.36 -9.79
N GLY A 113 7.60 32.37 -10.51
CA GLY A 113 6.27 32.28 -11.12
C GLY A 113 5.15 32.85 -10.26
N LEU A 114 5.44 33.46 -9.10
CA LEU A 114 4.45 34.18 -8.30
C LEU A 114 4.22 35.58 -8.87
N PRO A 115 2.98 36.11 -8.81
CA PRO A 115 2.69 37.51 -9.09
C PRO A 115 3.48 38.44 -8.16
N SER A 116 3.91 39.61 -8.64
CA SER A 116 4.71 40.55 -7.86
C SER A 116 4.08 41.04 -6.57
N GLN A 117 2.73 41.01 -6.51
CA GLN A 117 1.94 41.41 -5.34
C GLN A 117 1.78 40.29 -4.29
N VAL A 118 2.26 39.06 -4.57
CA VAL A 118 2.18 37.94 -3.65
C VAL A 118 3.56 37.67 -3.08
N SER A 119 3.69 37.81 -1.77
CA SER A 119 4.90 37.46 -1.04
C SER A 119 4.88 35.99 -0.67
N CYS A 120 6.06 35.38 -0.52
CA CYS A 120 6.24 33.99 -0.21
C CYS A 120 7.17 33.80 0.99
N LYS A 121 6.68 33.13 2.03
CA LYS A 121 7.47 32.70 3.19
C LYS A 121 7.67 31.19 3.12
N LEU A 122 8.92 30.75 3.13
CA LEU A 122 9.28 29.33 3.15
C LEU A 122 9.49 28.86 4.60
N SER A 123 9.02 27.68 4.95
CA SER A 123 9.27 27.07 6.27
C SER A 123 10.76 26.85 6.56
N GLN A 124 11.55 26.67 5.51
CA GLN A 124 13.01 26.62 5.54
C GLN A 124 13.57 27.35 4.33
N LYS A 125 14.56 28.21 4.56
CA LYS A 125 15.18 29.02 3.50
C LYS A 125 16.28 28.28 2.73
N SER A 126 16.88 27.25 3.33
CA SER A 126 17.94 26.45 2.73
C SER A 126 17.78 24.98 3.07
N VAL A 127 18.33 24.12 2.24
CA VAL A 127 18.41 22.67 2.44
C VAL A 127 19.84 22.18 2.27
N LYS A 128 20.19 21.16 3.04
CA LYS A 128 21.44 20.43 2.87
C LYS A 128 21.19 19.30 1.86
N VAL A 129 21.97 19.31 0.77
CA VAL A 129 21.89 18.31 -0.29
C VAL A 129 23.22 17.58 -0.41
N ASN A 130 23.19 16.33 -0.84
CA ASN A 130 24.40 15.58 -1.18
C ASN A 130 24.32 15.18 -2.66
N ILE A 131 25.25 15.73 -3.46
CA ILE A 131 25.37 15.48 -4.90
C ILE A 131 26.40 14.35 -5.08
N GLN A 132 26.01 13.28 -5.72
CA GLN A 132 26.86 12.14 -6.04
C GLN A 132 26.80 11.84 -7.53
N LYS A 133 27.80 11.13 -8.06
CA LYS A 133 27.74 10.58 -9.40
C LYS A 133 26.58 9.58 -9.50
N ARG A 134 25.79 9.68 -10.56
CA ARG A 134 24.76 8.71 -10.89
C ARG A 134 25.42 7.41 -11.38
N LYS A 135 24.91 6.28 -10.96
CA LYS A 135 25.33 4.97 -11.42
C LYS A 135 24.13 4.06 -11.63
N SER A 136 24.20 3.22 -12.68
CA SER A 136 23.23 2.16 -12.93
C SER A 136 23.93 0.80 -12.87
N ARG A 137 23.19 -0.23 -12.46
CA ARG A 137 23.56 -1.66 -12.50
C ARG A 137 22.35 -2.51 -12.83
N THR A 138 22.52 -3.51 -13.68
CA THR A 138 21.54 -4.57 -13.88
C THR A 138 21.78 -5.67 -12.86
N LEU A 139 20.73 -6.02 -12.10
CA LEU A 139 20.80 -7.00 -11.01
C LEU A 139 19.67 -8.02 -11.11
N PRO A 140 19.90 -9.29 -10.73
CA PRO A 140 18.88 -10.31 -10.65
C PRO A 140 17.92 -10.01 -9.48
N VAL A 141 16.65 -10.40 -9.66
CA VAL A 141 15.62 -10.27 -8.65
C VAL A 141 15.53 -11.55 -7.83
N GLN A 142 15.69 -11.45 -6.53
CA GLN A 142 15.48 -12.55 -5.59
C GLN A 142 14.06 -12.57 -5.07
N ILE A 143 13.48 -13.77 -4.87
CA ILE A 143 12.13 -13.93 -4.36
C ILE A 143 12.17 -14.28 -2.87
N GLY A 144 11.55 -13.44 -2.05
CA GLY A 144 11.31 -13.72 -0.62
C GLY A 144 9.85 -14.09 -0.38
N TYR A 145 9.60 -15.13 0.40
CA TYR A 145 8.25 -15.53 0.81
C TYR A 145 8.26 -16.33 2.11
N ASN A 146 7.11 -16.37 2.81
CA ASN A 146 6.94 -17.20 4.01
C ASN A 146 6.45 -18.59 3.64
N LYS A 147 7.31 -19.61 3.79
CA LYS A 147 7.00 -21.02 3.52
C LYS A 147 5.88 -21.56 4.44
N ASN A 148 5.81 -21.07 5.68
CA ASN A 148 4.84 -21.54 6.68
C ASN A 148 3.41 -21.07 6.39
N ALA A 149 3.23 -20.16 5.42
CA ALA A 149 1.90 -19.72 5.00
C ALA A 149 1.22 -20.71 4.04
N VAL A 150 1.95 -21.67 3.49
CA VAL A 150 1.39 -22.73 2.63
C VAL A 150 0.69 -23.79 3.49
N ALA A 151 -0.47 -24.26 3.04
CA ALA A 151 -1.23 -25.28 3.74
C ALA A 151 -0.42 -26.57 3.91
N GLN A 152 -0.62 -27.22 5.05
CA GLN A 152 0.04 -28.50 5.32
C GLN A 152 -0.33 -29.53 4.25
N GLY A 153 0.66 -30.32 3.81
CA GLY A 153 0.46 -31.35 2.80
C GLY A 153 0.64 -30.88 1.36
N TYR A 154 0.90 -29.60 1.12
CA TYR A 154 1.20 -29.08 -0.21
C TYR A 154 2.71 -28.94 -0.45
N ASP A 155 3.13 -29.23 -1.67
CA ASP A 155 4.48 -29.02 -2.15
C ASP A 155 4.64 -27.63 -2.74
N ILE A 156 5.76 -26.97 -2.42
CA ILE A 156 6.15 -25.69 -3.01
C ILE A 156 7.07 -25.98 -4.20
N GLY A 157 6.63 -25.61 -5.39
CA GLY A 157 7.46 -25.69 -6.60
C GLY A 157 8.48 -24.56 -6.66
N THR A 158 9.29 -24.53 -7.72
CA THR A 158 10.28 -23.47 -7.94
C THR A 158 9.58 -22.15 -8.22
N PRO A 159 9.77 -21.12 -7.37
CA PRO A 159 9.17 -19.81 -7.62
C PRO A 159 9.82 -19.14 -8.82
N THR A 160 9.05 -18.39 -9.59
CA THR A 160 9.52 -17.63 -10.76
C THR A 160 9.17 -16.16 -10.63
N VAL A 161 10.00 -15.29 -11.22
CA VAL A 161 9.82 -13.85 -11.25
C VAL A 161 9.99 -13.30 -12.67
N SER A 162 9.20 -12.34 -13.06
CA SER A 162 9.31 -11.69 -14.36
C SER A 162 9.13 -10.18 -14.19
N PRO A 163 10.13 -9.36 -14.63
CA PRO A 163 11.41 -9.75 -15.21
C PRO A 163 12.37 -10.40 -14.19
N GLU A 164 13.31 -11.22 -14.67
CA GLU A 164 14.33 -11.87 -13.82
C GLU A 164 15.45 -10.91 -13.41
N THR A 165 15.69 -9.88 -14.21
CA THR A 165 16.69 -8.82 -13.96
C THR A 165 16.07 -7.46 -14.10
N VAL A 166 16.58 -6.48 -13.33
CA VAL A 166 16.14 -5.10 -13.35
C VAL A 166 17.32 -4.14 -13.34
N GLU A 167 17.12 -2.96 -13.93
CA GLU A 167 18.09 -1.88 -13.82
C GLU A 167 17.87 -1.10 -12.53
N VAL A 168 18.93 -0.91 -11.75
CA VAL A 168 18.92 -0.12 -10.53
C VAL A 168 19.81 1.09 -10.71
N THR A 169 19.24 2.29 -10.52
CA THR A 169 19.90 3.57 -10.70
C THR A 169 19.83 4.40 -9.42
N GLY A 170 20.93 5.08 -9.08
CA GLY A 170 20.98 5.93 -7.89
C GLY A 170 22.33 6.58 -7.66
N ALA A 171 22.52 7.07 -6.44
CA ALA A 171 23.82 7.56 -5.98
C ALA A 171 24.87 6.44 -6.05
N GLN A 172 26.07 6.76 -6.51
CA GLN A 172 27.14 5.75 -6.67
C GLN A 172 27.42 4.96 -5.41
N SER A 173 27.36 5.57 -4.23
CA SER A 173 27.55 4.89 -2.94
C SER A 173 26.45 3.87 -2.69
N GLU A 174 25.18 4.24 -2.90
CA GLU A 174 24.01 3.38 -2.73
C GLU A 174 24.05 2.19 -3.68
N VAL A 175 24.27 2.44 -4.99
CA VAL A 175 24.33 1.40 -6.01
C VAL A 175 25.48 0.42 -5.78
N LYS A 176 26.62 0.87 -5.23
CA LYS A 176 27.73 0.00 -4.84
C LYS A 176 27.42 -0.84 -3.62
N ALA A 177 26.62 -0.33 -2.69
CA ALA A 177 26.24 -1.01 -1.44
C ALA A 177 25.16 -2.08 -1.65
N ILE A 178 24.53 -2.16 -2.84
CA ILE A 178 23.49 -3.15 -3.10
C ILE A 178 24.07 -4.55 -3.03
N ASP A 179 23.53 -5.34 -2.11
CA ASP A 179 23.74 -6.77 -2.00
C ASP A 179 22.71 -7.54 -2.84
N ARG A 180 21.43 -7.19 -2.73
CA ARG A 180 20.34 -7.85 -3.46
C ARG A 180 19.18 -6.93 -3.80
N VAL A 181 18.46 -7.29 -4.87
CA VAL A 181 17.12 -6.76 -5.19
C VAL A 181 16.11 -7.85 -4.88
N GLN A 182 15.11 -7.54 -4.08
CA GLN A 182 14.15 -8.52 -3.57
C GLN A 182 12.73 -8.19 -3.96
N ALA A 183 12.00 -9.23 -4.41
CA ALA A 183 10.56 -9.27 -4.59
C ALA A 183 9.94 -10.01 -3.40
N GLN A 184 9.34 -9.31 -2.44
CA GLN A 184 8.73 -9.92 -1.26
C GLN A 184 7.29 -10.33 -1.56
N LEU A 185 7.06 -11.64 -1.76
CA LEU A 185 5.72 -12.19 -2.00
C LEU A 185 5.00 -12.43 -0.67
N VAL A 186 3.84 -11.81 -0.50
CA VAL A 186 2.92 -12.11 0.59
C VAL A 186 2.05 -13.29 0.18
N VAL A 187 2.25 -14.43 0.85
CA VAL A 187 1.46 -15.66 0.68
C VAL A 187 0.37 -15.67 1.74
N PRO A 188 -0.93 -15.77 1.37
CA PRO A 188 -2.01 -15.92 2.34
C PRO A 188 -1.84 -17.19 3.18
N ASN A 189 -2.18 -17.12 4.47
CA ASN A 189 -2.10 -18.31 5.33
C ASN A 189 -3.05 -19.40 4.87
N GLY A 190 -2.60 -20.65 4.85
CA GLY A 190 -3.37 -21.81 4.40
C GLY A 190 -3.53 -21.88 2.88
N SER A 191 -2.61 -21.25 2.10
CA SER A 191 -2.66 -21.31 0.63
C SER A 191 -2.54 -22.74 0.11
N THR A 192 -3.47 -23.11 -0.78
CA THR A 192 -3.57 -24.42 -1.45
C THR A 192 -3.37 -24.33 -2.96
N GLU A 193 -3.42 -23.13 -3.53
CA GLU A 193 -3.31 -22.88 -4.96
C GLU A 193 -2.09 -22.02 -5.28
N THR A 194 -1.63 -22.13 -6.54
CA THR A 194 -0.53 -21.30 -7.05
C THR A 194 -0.79 -19.83 -6.83
N VAL A 195 0.11 -19.15 -6.09
CA VAL A 195 0.03 -17.71 -5.81
C VAL A 195 0.72 -16.93 -6.92
N ARG A 196 -0.01 -15.98 -7.54
CA ARG A 196 0.53 -15.06 -8.56
C ARG A 196 0.24 -13.63 -8.13
N ARG A 197 1.28 -12.79 -7.99
CA ARG A 197 1.14 -11.39 -7.58
C ARG A 197 2.17 -10.50 -8.28
N ASN A 198 1.76 -9.26 -8.54
CA ASN A 198 2.72 -8.20 -8.86
C ASN A 198 3.16 -7.59 -7.53
N VAL A 199 4.47 -7.53 -7.32
CA VAL A 199 5.06 -7.02 -6.08
C VAL A 199 6.05 -5.90 -6.38
N LEU A 200 6.15 -4.94 -5.46
CA LEU A 200 7.16 -3.88 -5.53
C LEU A 200 8.54 -4.49 -5.23
N LEU A 201 9.53 -4.02 -5.97
CA LEU A 201 10.92 -4.39 -5.77
C LEU A 201 11.60 -3.43 -4.81
N ALA A 202 12.47 -3.95 -3.97
CA ALA A 202 13.32 -3.16 -3.09
C ALA A 202 14.76 -3.66 -3.13
N ALA A 203 15.71 -2.72 -3.07
CA ALA A 203 17.13 -3.02 -3.00
C ALA A 203 17.61 -2.95 -1.55
N TYR A 204 18.45 -3.89 -1.15
CA TYR A 204 18.98 -4.00 0.21
C TYR A 204 20.50 -4.10 0.21
N ASP A 205 21.12 -3.56 1.26
CA ASP A 205 22.53 -3.78 1.56
C ASP A 205 22.77 -5.14 2.23
N ALA A 206 24.02 -5.48 2.49
CA ALA A 206 24.42 -6.70 3.16
C ALA A 206 23.92 -6.82 4.61
N LYS A 207 23.53 -5.70 5.24
CA LYS A 207 22.97 -5.66 6.60
C LYS A 207 21.43 -5.76 6.59
N GLY A 208 20.81 -5.75 5.40
CA GLY A 208 19.35 -5.80 5.23
C GLY A 208 18.65 -4.43 5.33
N HIS A 209 19.40 -3.31 5.30
CA HIS A 209 18.80 -1.99 5.20
C HIS A 209 18.35 -1.72 3.78
N GLN A 210 17.16 -1.16 3.62
CA GLN A 210 16.66 -0.74 2.32
C GLN A 210 17.41 0.50 1.83
N LEU A 211 17.85 0.46 0.57
CA LEU A 211 18.60 1.52 -0.09
C LEU A 211 17.67 2.43 -0.89
N ASN A 212 18.03 3.73 -0.95
CA ASN A 212 17.26 4.73 -1.69
C ASN A 212 17.72 4.82 -3.15
N VAL A 213 17.22 3.90 -3.96
CA VAL A 213 17.55 3.78 -5.40
C VAL A 213 16.27 3.66 -6.23
N VAL A 214 16.37 3.97 -7.51
CA VAL A 214 15.31 3.79 -8.49
C VAL A 214 15.49 2.44 -9.17
N ILE A 215 14.45 1.61 -9.17
CA ILE A 215 14.44 0.29 -9.80
C ILE A 215 13.51 0.35 -11.02
N SER A 216 13.97 -0.09 -12.17
CA SER A 216 13.21 -0.10 -13.42
C SER A 216 13.20 -1.50 -14.04
N PRO A 217 12.02 -2.11 -14.22
CA PRO A 217 10.71 -1.70 -13.70
C PRO A 217 10.62 -1.80 -12.18
N ALA A 218 9.77 -0.97 -11.55
CA ALA A 218 9.60 -0.92 -10.09
C ALA A 218 8.86 -2.13 -9.52
N THR A 219 8.17 -2.91 -10.36
CA THR A 219 7.39 -4.09 -9.97
C THR A 219 7.78 -5.31 -10.77
N ALA A 220 7.62 -6.49 -10.19
CA ALA A 220 7.77 -7.76 -10.88
C ALA A 220 6.60 -8.69 -10.56
N ARG A 221 6.24 -9.53 -11.52
CA ARG A 221 5.26 -10.60 -11.33
C ARG A 221 5.96 -11.82 -10.75
N VAL A 222 5.55 -12.22 -9.54
CA VAL A 222 6.04 -13.43 -8.88
C VAL A 222 4.97 -14.50 -8.95
N THR A 223 5.39 -15.73 -9.31
CA THR A 223 4.56 -16.94 -9.28
C THR A 223 5.20 -17.94 -8.34
N LEU A 224 4.43 -18.38 -7.34
CA LEU A 224 4.78 -19.45 -6.41
C LEU A 224 3.87 -20.66 -6.72
N PRO A 225 4.36 -21.67 -7.44
CA PRO A 225 3.57 -22.86 -7.75
C PRO A 225 3.33 -23.69 -6.49
N LEU A 226 2.09 -24.07 -6.24
CA LEU A 226 1.71 -25.01 -5.20
C LEU A 226 1.08 -26.22 -5.85
N SER A 227 1.40 -27.42 -5.36
CA SER A 227 0.88 -28.67 -5.87
C SER A 227 0.66 -29.67 -4.73
N VAL A 228 -0.15 -30.68 -5.01
CA VAL A 228 -0.34 -31.82 -4.12
C VAL A 228 -0.12 -33.10 -4.92
N SER A 229 0.70 -33.99 -4.39
CA SER A 229 0.91 -35.31 -4.97
C SER A 229 -0.13 -36.31 -4.46
N LYS A 230 -0.34 -37.42 -5.17
CA LYS A 230 -1.25 -38.50 -4.73
C LYS A 230 -0.54 -39.84 -4.74
N LYS A 231 -0.93 -40.71 -3.79
CA LYS A 231 -0.44 -42.10 -3.70
C LYS A 231 -1.55 -42.98 -3.18
N THR A 232 -1.84 -44.09 -3.87
CA THR A 232 -2.76 -45.11 -3.40
C THR A 232 -1.99 -46.17 -2.59
N VAL A 233 -2.48 -46.45 -1.38
CA VAL A 233 -1.87 -47.40 -0.44
C VAL A 233 -2.91 -48.41 0.03
N LYS A 234 -2.45 -49.59 0.50
CA LYS A 234 -3.32 -50.58 1.13
C LYS A 234 -3.79 -50.10 2.51
N LEU A 235 -5.04 -50.31 2.82
CA LEU A 235 -5.60 -50.12 4.16
C LEU A 235 -5.33 -51.40 4.97
N LYS A 236 -4.80 -51.27 6.17
CA LYS A 236 -4.62 -52.31 7.16
C LYS A 236 -5.55 -52.03 8.33
N LEU A 237 -6.31 -53.04 8.75
CA LEU A 237 -7.14 -52.96 9.94
C LEU A 237 -6.39 -53.56 11.11
N ASN A 238 -6.40 -52.90 12.25
CA ASN A 238 -5.84 -53.35 13.50
C ASN A 238 -6.96 -53.37 14.55
N ALA A 239 -7.21 -54.53 15.12
CA ALA A 239 -8.22 -54.68 16.18
C ALA A 239 -7.61 -54.24 17.51
N SER A 240 -8.32 -53.40 18.25
CA SER A 240 -7.96 -52.96 19.59
C SER A 240 -9.11 -53.20 20.58
N HIS A 241 -8.76 -53.47 21.84
CA HIS A 241 -9.69 -53.63 22.97
C HIS A 241 -10.80 -54.69 22.78
N GLY A 242 -10.57 -55.75 21.98
CA GLY A 242 -11.48 -56.87 21.84
C GLY A 242 -11.57 -57.75 23.09
N SER A 243 -12.72 -58.38 23.34
CA SER A 243 -12.89 -59.32 24.42
C SER A 243 -12.11 -60.62 24.17
N SER A 244 -11.39 -61.12 25.17
CA SER A 244 -10.68 -62.39 25.09
C SER A 244 -11.55 -63.64 24.85
N LYS A 245 -12.90 -63.51 25.08
CA LYS A 245 -13.88 -64.57 24.89
C LYS A 245 -14.48 -64.58 23.47
N LYS A 246 -14.06 -63.70 22.60
CA LYS A 246 -14.60 -63.57 21.24
C LYS A 246 -13.50 -63.49 20.20
N VAL A 247 -13.79 -63.99 19.02
CA VAL A 247 -12.96 -63.86 17.82
C VAL A 247 -13.59 -62.81 16.93
N TYR A 248 -12.79 -61.84 16.46
CA TYR A 248 -13.23 -60.78 15.61
C TYR A 248 -12.57 -60.90 14.23
N SER A 249 -13.39 -60.91 13.17
CA SER A 249 -12.91 -60.79 11.79
C SER A 249 -13.28 -59.41 11.26
N LEU A 250 -12.30 -58.67 10.77
CA LEU A 250 -12.46 -57.33 10.26
C LEU A 250 -12.29 -57.29 8.75
N THR A 251 -13.29 -56.82 8.03
CA THR A 251 -13.25 -56.68 6.58
C THR A 251 -13.61 -55.23 6.21
N ALA A 252 -12.72 -54.52 5.56
CA ALA A 252 -13.01 -53.19 5.04
C ALA A 252 -13.70 -53.30 3.67
N LYS A 253 -14.69 -52.47 3.42
CA LYS A 253 -15.31 -52.35 2.10
C LYS A 253 -14.30 -51.88 1.04
N GLU A 254 -13.42 -50.94 1.41
CA GLU A 254 -12.33 -50.44 0.59
C GLU A 254 -10.99 -50.96 1.09
N GLU A 255 -10.32 -51.81 0.31
CA GLU A 255 -9.00 -52.34 0.64
C GLU A 255 -7.83 -51.32 0.40
N LYS A 256 -8.09 -50.29 -0.39
CA LYS A 256 -7.10 -49.26 -0.78
C LYS A 256 -7.69 -47.88 -0.60
N VAL A 257 -6.83 -46.94 -0.20
CA VAL A 257 -7.18 -45.53 -0.05
C VAL A 257 -6.16 -44.66 -0.76
N THR A 258 -6.58 -43.48 -1.26
CA THR A 258 -5.69 -42.55 -1.92
C THR A 258 -5.37 -41.41 -0.98
N LEU A 259 -4.07 -41.24 -0.70
CA LEU A 259 -3.51 -40.14 0.09
C LEU A 259 -3.14 -39.01 -0.82
N TYR A 260 -3.46 -37.80 -0.43
CA TYR A 260 -3.05 -36.55 -1.10
C TYR A 260 -2.17 -35.77 -0.15
N GLY A 261 -0.93 -35.42 -0.57
CA GLY A 261 0.00 -34.79 0.33
C GLY A 261 1.35 -34.46 -0.32
N GLN A 262 2.32 -34.06 0.50
CA GLN A 262 3.69 -33.79 0.04
C GLN A 262 4.32 -35.05 -0.55
N LYS A 263 4.97 -34.90 -1.69
CA LYS A 263 5.62 -36.02 -2.41
C LYS A 263 6.58 -36.82 -1.53
N GLU A 264 7.39 -36.15 -0.73
CA GLU A 264 8.38 -36.78 0.13
C GLU A 264 7.73 -37.50 1.35
N ALA A 265 6.61 -36.98 1.87
CA ALA A 265 5.84 -37.67 2.92
C ALA A 265 5.17 -38.92 2.37
N LEU A 266 4.55 -38.84 1.20
CA LEU A 266 3.86 -39.97 0.56
C LEU A 266 4.81 -41.10 0.18
N LYS A 267 6.08 -40.81 -0.18
CA LYS A 267 7.07 -41.85 -0.45
C LYS A 267 7.30 -42.79 0.74
N LYS A 268 7.25 -42.25 1.96
CA LYS A 268 7.50 -42.98 3.22
C LYS A 268 6.35 -43.85 3.68
N ILE A 269 5.14 -43.58 3.17
CA ILE A 269 3.91 -44.29 3.58
C ILE A 269 3.69 -45.48 2.63
N SER A 270 3.84 -46.72 3.11
CA SER A 270 3.58 -47.90 2.33
C SER A 270 2.18 -48.49 2.51
N SER A 271 1.54 -48.29 3.68
CA SER A 271 0.18 -48.66 4.02
C SER A 271 -0.37 -47.69 5.04
N LEU A 272 -1.70 -47.62 5.12
CA LEU A 272 -2.40 -46.88 6.16
C LEU A 272 -3.03 -47.87 7.14
N THR A 273 -2.76 -47.71 8.44
CA THR A 273 -3.37 -48.56 9.48
C THR A 273 -4.53 -47.80 10.10
N LEU A 274 -5.67 -48.48 10.20
CA LEU A 274 -6.86 -48.03 10.91
C LEU A 274 -7.03 -48.89 12.15
N ASP A 275 -6.95 -48.31 13.34
CA ASP A 275 -7.23 -48.96 14.60
C ASP A 275 -8.75 -49.00 14.81
N VAL A 276 -9.32 -50.19 14.88
CA VAL A 276 -10.73 -50.47 15.10
C VAL A 276 -10.95 -50.83 16.57
N ASP A 277 -11.56 -49.91 17.32
CA ASP A 277 -11.91 -50.14 18.72
C ASP A 277 -13.12 -51.04 18.84
N LEU A 278 -12.94 -52.18 19.49
CA LEU A 278 -13.94 -53.26 19.67
C LEU A 278 -14.58 -53.28 21.05
N THR A 279 -14.32 -52.27 21.91
CA THR A 279 -14.77 -52.23 23.33
C THR A 279 -16.30 -52.52 23.46
N ASP A 280 -17.12 -51.95 22.61
CA ASP A 280 -18.59 -52.05 22.66
C ASP A 280 -19.20 -53.04 21.63
N ILE A 281 -18.37 -53.80 20.94
CA ILE A 281 -18.82 -54.69 19.86
C ILE A 281 -19.13 -56.09 20.43
N LYS A 282 -20.41 -56.36 20.59
CA LYS A 282 -20.91 -57.65 21.15
C LYS A 282 -21.46 -58.62 20.10
N SER A 283 -21.86 -58.13 18.93
CA SER A 283 -22.43 -58.89 17.79
C SER A 283 -21.90 -58.32 16.48
N SER A 284 -22.02 -59.11 15.42
CA SER A 284 -21.59 -58.70 14.07
C SER A 284 -22.31 -57.43 13.64
N VAL A 285 -21.53 -56.45 13.15
CA VAL A 285 -22.02 -55.11 12.76
C VAL A 285 -21.13 -54.49 11.69
N THR A 286 -21.69 -53.62 10.84
CA THR A 286 -20.95 -52.76 9.94
C THR A 286 -20.93 -51.36 10.53
N LYS A 287 -19.73 -50.80 10.68
CA LYS A 287 -19.52 -49.47 11.26
C LYS A 287 -18.55 -48.62 10.41
N SER A 288 -18.89 -47.35 10.26
CA SER A 288 -18.04 -46.41 9.52
C SER A 288 -16.97 -45.80 10.43
N PHE A 289 -15.71 -45.84 10.00
CA PHE A 289 -14.55 -45.32 10.72
C PHE A 289 -13.88 -44.23 9.90
N ARG A 290 -13.54 -43.08 10.55
CA ARG A 290 -12.75 -42.04 9.94
C ARG A 290 -11.29 -42.46 9.89
N LEU A 291 -10.65 -42.25 8.73
CA LEU A 291 -9.24 -42.58 8.54
C LEU A 291 -8.31 -41.58 9.23
N PRO A 292 -7.25 -42.03 9.92
CA PRO A 292 -6.25 -41.14 10.50
C PRO A 292 -5.41 -40.50 9.40
N VAL A 293 -5.21 -39.16 9.47
CA VAL A 293 -4.42 -38.43 8.49
C VAL A 293 -2.97 -38.32 8.97
N PRO A 294 -2.00 -38.99 8.30
CA PRO A 294 -0.59 -38.95 8.68
C PRO A 294 0.02 -37.56 8.45
N SER A 295 1.14 -37.25 9.13
CA SER A 295 1.90 -36.00 8.93
C SER A 295 2.35 -35.85 7.47
N GLY A 296 2.20 -34.65 6.89
CA GLY A 296 2.53 -34.37 5.50
C GLY A 296 1.47 -34.81 4.48
N VAL A 297 0.35 -35.40 4.94
CA VAL A 297 -0.84 -35.70 4.14
C VAL A 297 -1.85 -34.56 4.35
N ALA A 298 -2.43 -34.03 3.27
CA ALA A 298 -3.45 -33.00 3.31
C ALA A 298 -4.86 -33.60 3.55
N TRP A 299 -5.20 -34.64 2.80
CA TRP A 299 -6.46 -35.40 2.96
C TRP A 299 -6.34 -36.83 2.40
N ILE A 300 -7.33 -37.61 2.70
CA ILE A 300 -7.48 -39.06 2.26
C ILE A 300 -8.81 -39.16 1.53
N SER A 301 -8.83 -40.00 0.47
CA SER A 301 -10.07 -40.33 -0.25
C SER A 301 -10.22 -41.83 -0.38
N PRO A 302 -11.34 -42.41 0.10
CA PRO A 302 -12.39 -41.78 0.92
C PRO A 302 -11.88 -41.37 2.31
N GLY A 303 -12.55 -40.38 2.97
CA GLY A 303 -12.16 -39.91 4.31
C GLY A 303 -12.58 -40.81 5.45
N SER A 304 -13.53 -41.72 5.18
CA SER A 304 -14.02 -42.75 6.07
C SER A 304 -14.24 -44.07 5.30
N VAL A 305 -14.19 -45.19 6.00
CA VAL A 305 -14.34 -46.53 5.42
C VAL A 305 -15.30 -47.33 6.29
N ASP A 306 -16.20 -48.07 5.64
CA ASP A 306 -17.10 -49.02 6.31
C ASP A 306 -16.35 -50.33 6.58
N VAL A 307 -16.31 -50.70 7.84
CA VAL A 307 -15.71 -51.97 8.30
C VAL A 307 -16.81 -52.90 8.78
N GLN A 308 -16.87 -54.06 8.15
CA GLN A 308 -17.68 -55.18 8.60
C GLN A 308 -16.91 -55.89 9.70
N ILE A 309 -17.53 -55.99 10.87
CA ILE A 309 -16.99 -56.67 12.06
C ILE A 309 -17.83 -57.91 12.29
N GLU A 310 -17.24 -59.05 12.04
CA GLU A 310 -17.88 -60.35 12.34
C GLU A 310 -17.38 -60.82 13.70
N VAL A 311 -18.34 -61.23 14.54
CA VAL A 311 -18.08 -61.67 15.92
C VAL A 311 -18.53 -63.13 16.08
N SER A 312 -17.64 -63.99 16.52
CA SER A 312 -17.90 -65.37 16.88
C SER A 312 -17.35 -65.67 18.29
N ASP A 313 -17.94 -66.62 18.98
CA ASP A 313 -17.47 -67.08 20.27
C ASP A 313 -16.16 -67.83 20.11
N SER A 314 -15.23 -67.63 21.03
CA SER A 314 -14.00 -68.38 21.07
C SER A 314 -14.33 -69.78 21.57
N ASN A 315 -14.32 -70.81 20.67
CA ASN A 315 -14.38 -72.18 21.10
C ASN A 315 -13.17 -72.55 21.94
N ASN A 316 -13.35 -72.71 23.21
CA ASN A 316 -12.33 -73.30 24.08
C ASN A 316 -12.29 -74.81 23.83
#